data_feaf7c3fa0d0293abaa13a15f1756f13
#
_entry.id   feaf7c3fa0d0293abaa13a15f1756f13
#
_cell.length_a   1.000
_cell.length_b   1.000
_cell.length_c   1.000
_cell.angle_alpha   90.00
_cell.angle_beta   90.00
_cell.angle_gamma   90.00
#
_symmetry.space_group_name_H-M   'P 1'
#
loop_
_entity.id
_entity.type
_entity.pdbx_description
1 polymer ?
#
loop_
_entity_poly.entity_id
_entity_poly.type
_entity_poly.pdbx_seq_one_letter_code
_entity_poly.pdbx_strand_id
1 'polypeptide(L)'
;VSTENSELSEDEASLTNLCMKIVYDHYGQELYARGVRRVSFDAENAVLSISLRLGSQGKIVGRRGSRIKELREKLLEKFGAKIEIELVQPTD
;
A
#
# COMPACT_ATOMS: atom_id res chain seq x y z
N VAL A 1 -21.23 -11.35 19.06
CA VAL A 1 -21.14 -9.95 18.67
C VAL A 1 -19.70 -9.49 18.66
N SER A 2 -18.97 -9.68 19.76
CA SER A 2 -17.55 -9.32 19.78
C SER A 2 -16.74 -10.20 18.84
N THR A 3 -17.20 -11.40 18.57
CA THR A 3 -16.56 -12.29 17.62
C THR A 3 -16.61 -11.71 16.20
N GLU A 4 -17.75 -11.16 15.83
CA GLU A 4 -17.91 -10.55 14.52
C GLU A 4 -16.98 -9.35 14.35
N ASN A 5 -16.87 -8.54 15.38
CA ASN A 5 -15.98 -7.37 15.35
C ASN A 5 -14.53 -7.82 15.24
N SER A 6 -14.16 -8.90 15.93
CA SER A 6 -12.81 -9.43 15.85
C SER A 6 -12.50 -9.94 14.46
N GLU A 7 -13.45 -10.62 13.83
CA GLU A 7 -13.27 -11.13 12.48
C GLU A 7 -13.07 -10.02 11.48
N LEU A 8 -13.86 -8.94 11.58
CA LEU A 8 -13.71 -7.79 10.70
C LEU A 8 -12.35 -7.12 10.89
N SER A 9 -11.91 -7.00 12.14
CA SER A 9 -10.60 -6.43 12.42
C SER A 9 -9.48 -7.30 11.87
N GLU A 10 -9.61 -8.61 11.99
CA GLU A 10 -8.62 -9.53 11.46
C GLU A 10 -8.58 -9.46 9.94
N ASP A 11 -9.74 -9.34 9.29
CA ASP A 11 -9.78 -9.23 7.84
C ASP A 11 -9.09 -7.96 7.36
N GLU A 12 -9.31 -6.84 8.04
CA GLU A 12 -8.65 -5.58 7.68
C GLU A 12 -7.14 -5.69 7.90
N ALA A 13 -6.73 -6.27 9.02
CA ALA A 13 -5.32 -6.47 9.29
C ALA A 13 -4.68 -7.39 8.27
N SER A 14 -5.38 -8.45 7.89
CA SER A 14 -4.90 -9.39 6.88
C SER A 14 -4.75 -8.73 5.51
N LEU A 15 -5.72 -7.90 5.13
CA LEU A 15 -5.67 -7.17 3.88
C LEU A 15 -4.53 -6.16 3.88
N THR A 16 -4.34 -5.46 4.99
CA THR A 16 -3.24 -4.51 5.12
C THR A 16 -1.90 -5.23 5.00
N ASN A 17 -1.76 -6.38 5.67
CA ASN A 17 -0.54 -7.17 5.59
C ASN A 17 -0.28 -7.66 4.18
N LEU A 18 -1.32 -8.08 3.48
CA LEU A 18 -1.20 -8.52 2.10
C LEU A 18 -0.74 -7.36 1.21
N CYS A 19 -1.31 -6.18 1.40
CA CYS A 19 -0.89 -5.00 0.66
C CYS A 19 0.56 -4.63 0.96
N MET A 20 0.96 -4.71 2.21
CA MET A 20 2.35 -4.46 2.60
C MET A 20 3.30 -5.42 1.88
N LYS A 21 2.92 -6.70 1.81
CA LYS A 21 3.73 -7.69 1.14
C LYS A 21 3.83 -7.42 -0.36
N ILE A 22 2.72 -7.03 -0.98
CA ILE A 22 2.71 -6.70 -2.40
C ILE A 22 3.61 -5.50 -2.67
N VAL A 23 3.53 -4.47 -1.85
CA VAL A 23 4.37 -3.28 -1.97
C VAL A 23 5.83 -3.64 -1.76
N TYR A 24 6.12 -4.44 -0.74
CA TYR A 24 7.47 -4.89 -0.45
C TYR A 24 8.07 -5.66 -1.64
N ASP A 25 7.30 -6.60 -2.18
CA ASP A 25 7.77 -7.39 -3.31
C ASP A 25 7.96 -6.54 -4.57
N HIS A 26 7.12 -5.54 -4.74
CA HIS A 26 7.20 -4.68 -5.92
C HIS A 26 8.44 -3.79 -5.89
N TYR A 27 8.73 -3.18 -4.75
CA TYR A 27 9.84 -2.24 -4.63
C TYR A 27 11.15 -2.88 -4.20
N GLY A 28 11.07 -4.02 -3.53
CA GLY A 28 12.26 -4.68 -3.00
C GLY A 28 12.60 -4.21 -1.59
N GLN A 29 13.35 -5.05 -0.89
CA GLN A 29 13.68 -4.84 0.51
C GLN A 29 14.33 -3.48 0.78
N GLU A 30 15.31 -3.13 -0.03
CA GLU A 30 16.09 -1.93 0.21
C GLU A 30 15.26 -0.65 -0.01
N LEU A 31 14.57 -0.58 -1.13
CA LEU A 31 13.76 0.60 -1.44
C LEU A 31 12.58 0.71 -0.49
N TYR A 32 11.97 -0.42 -0.15
CA TYR A 32 10.87 -0.42 0.82
C TYR A 32 11.34 0.13 2.17
N ALA A 33 12.48 -0.35 2.66
CA ALA A 33 13.00 0.10 3.94
C ALA A 33 13.37 1.58 3.95
N ARG A 34 13.88 2.08 2.84
CA ARG A 34 14.34 3.46 2.75
C ARG A 34 13.26 4.44 2.33
N GLY A 35 12.27 3.97 1.57
CA GLY A 35 11.28 4.85 0.95
C GLY A 35 9.91 4.83 1.57
N VAL A 36 9.51 3.69 2.11
CA VAL A 36 8.16 3.53 2.66
C VAL A 36 8.21 3.58 4.18
N ARG A 37 7.46 4.50 4.74
CA ARG A 37 7.38 4.63 6.18
C ARG A 37 6.25 3.78 6.75
N ARG A 38 5.11 3.80 6.09
CA ARG A 38 3.92 3.10 6.57
C ARG A 38 3.00 2.78 5.42
N VAL A 39 2.33 1.64 5.53
CA VAL A 39 1.31 1.23 4.57
C VAL A 39 0.03 0.95 5.34
N SER A 40 -1.09 1.49 4.86
CA SER A 40 -2.39 1.18 5.43
C SER A 40 -3.40 1.00 4.31
N PHE A 41 -4.40 0.16 4.55
CA PHE A 41 -5.41 -0.13 3.54
C PHE A 41 -6.80 0.14 4.11
N ASP A 42 -7.56 0.95 3.39
CA ASP A 42 -8.95 1.23 3.73
C ASP A 42 -9.83 0.34 2.85
N ALA A 43 -10.32 -0.74 3.43
CA ALA A 43 -11.12 -1.70 2.70
C ALA A 43 -12.47 -1.12 2.28
N GLU A 44 -13.02 -0.22 3.07
CA GLU A 44 -14.32 0.38 2.79
C GLU A 44 -14.29 1.21 1.52
N ASN A 45 -13.24 1.99 1.34
CA ASN A 45 -13.11 2.87 0.18
C ASN A 45 -12.17 2.32 -0.88
N ALA A 46 -11.58 1.16 -0.63
CA ALA A 46 -10.60 0.53 -1.52
C ALA A 46 -9.43 1.47 -1.84
N VAL A 47 -8.85 2.04 -0.78
CA VAL A 47 -7.73 2.97 -0.89
C VAL A 47 -6.52 2.42 -0.14
N LEU A 48 -5.41 2.32 -0.83
CA LEU A 48 -4.14 1.94 -0.23
C LEU A 48 -3.32 3.21 -0.01
N SER A 49 -3.04 3.51 1.25
CA SER A 49 -2.24 4.68 1.62
C SER A 49 -0.82 4.26 1.91
N ILE A 50 0.12 4.88 1.23
CA ILE A 50 1.54 4.62 1.41
C ILE A 50 2.18 5.91 1.90
N SER A 51 2.64 5.90 3.15
CA SER A 51 3.35 7.04 3.71
C SER A 51 4.82 6.95 3.31
N LEU A 52 5.33 8.01 2.74
CA LEU A 52 6.68 8.05 2.22
C LEU A 52 7.66 8.65 3.20
N ARG A 53 8.91 8.25 3.06
CA ARG A 53 10.00 8.90 3.80
C ARG A 53 10.50 10.08 2.97
N LEU A 54 11.11 11.04 3.65
CA LEU A 54 11.61 12.24 2.98
C LEU A 54 12.59 11.90 1.87
N GLY A 55 12.37 12.48 0.71
CA GLY A 55 13.27 12.31 -0.43
C GLY A 55 13.07 11.04 -1.24
N SER A 56 12.09 10.23 -0.89
CA SER A 56 11.88 8.96 -1.59
C SER A 56 10.76 8.98 -2.63
N GLN A 57 10.04 10.10 -2.72
CA GLN A 57 8.87 10.17 -3.59
C GLN A 57 9.17 9.78 -5.04
N GLY A 58 10.25 10.32 -5.60
CA GLY A 58 10.57 10.04 -6.99
C GLY A 58 10.84 8.58 -7.28
N LYS A 59 11.47 7.88 -6.33
CA LYS A 59 11.78 6.46 -6.49
C LYS A 59 10.54 5.59 -6.36
N ILE A 60 9.63 5.98 -5.47
CA ILE A 60 8.40 5.22 -5.26
C ILE A 60 7.44 5.41 -6.42
N VAL A 61 7.27 6.64 -6.89
CA VAL A 61 6.38 6.95 -8.01
C VAL A 61 6.95 6.39 -9.32
N GLY A 62 8.26 6.50 -9.48
CA GLY A 62 8.92 6.10 -10.71
C GLY A 62 8.79 7.14 -11.80
N ARG A 63 9.50 6.90 -12.90
CA ARG A 63 9.48 7.84 -14.02
C ARG A 63 8.08 7.90 -14.62
N ARG A 64 7.49 9.11 -14.62
CA ARG A 64 6.13 9.34 -15.13
C ARG A 64 5.07 8.48 -14.45
N GLY A 65 5.32 8.12 -13.20
CA GLY A 65 4.36 7.32 -12.44
C GLY A 65 4.35 5.85 -12.82
N SER A 66 5.38 5.35 -13.50
CA SER A 66 5.41 3.99 -13.98
C SER A 66 5.37 2.95 -12.86
N ARG A 67 6.10 3.18 -11.77
CA ARG A 67 6.12 2.22 -10.68
C ARG A 67 4.79 2.15 -9.94
N ILE A 68 4.16 3.30 -9.77
CA ILE A 68 2.83 3.36 -9.14
C ILE A 68 1.80 2.69 -10.04
N LYS A 69 1.90 2.90 -11.35
CA LYS A 69 0.99 2.27 -12.29
C LYS A 69 1.13 0.74 -12.25
N GLU A 70 2.35 0.25 -12.22
CA GLU A 70 2.60 -1.19 -12.12
C GLU A 70 2.06 -1.75 -10.81
N LEU A 71 2.24 -1.03 -9.72
CA LEU A 71 1.73 -1.45 -8.42
C LEU A 71 0.20 -1.53 -8.45
N ARG A 72 -0.44 -0.54 -9.06
CA ARG A 72 -1.89 -0.52 -9.18
C ARG A 72 -2.39 -1.73 -9.98
N GLU A 73 -1.68 -2.09 -11.03
CA GLU A 73 -2.03 -3.26 -11.83
C GLU A 73 -1.87 -4.55 -11.04
N LYS A 74 -0.82 -4.65 -10.23
CA LYS A 74 -0.62 -5.82 -9.36
C LYS A 74 -1.73 -5.95 -8.34
N LEU A 75 -2.16 -4.83 -7.77
CA LEU A 75 -3.26 -4.84 -6.82
C LEU A 75 -4.57 -5.24 -7.48
N LEU A 76 -4.82 -4.73 -8.68
CA LEU A 76 -6.01 -5.10 -9.42
C LEU A 76 -6.05 -6.61 -9.70
N GLU A 77 -4.91 -7.16 -10.10
CA GLU A 77 -4.82 -8.59 -10.37
C GLU A 77 -5.02 -9.42 -9.11
N LYS A 78 -4.44 -8.98 -7.99
CA LYS A 78 -4.49 -9.73 -6.75
C LYS A 78 -5.85 -9.68 -6.08
N PHE A 79 -6.50 -8.54 -6.09
CA PHE A 79 -7.78 -8.35 -5.42
C PHE A 79 -8.99 -8.47 -6.34
N GLY A 80 -8.77 -8.44 -7.64
CA GLY A 80 -9.85 -8.49 -8.60
C GLY A 80 -10.72 -7.24 -8.61
N ALA A 81 -10.24 -6.15 -8.03
CA ALA A 81 -10.95 -4.89 -7.96
C ALA A 81 -9.97 -3.73 -8.03
N LYS A 82 -10.43 -2.61 -8.55
CA LYS A 82 -9.61 -1.42 -8.66
C LYS A 82 -9.36 -0.82 -7.27
N ILE A 83 -8.08 -0.63 -6.95
CA ILE A 83 -7.68 -0.04 -5.70
C ILE A 83 -6.95 1.26 -5.99
N GLU A 84 -7.40 2.33 -5.34
CA GLU A 84 -6.74 3.62 -5.46
C GLU A 84 -5.50 3.65 -4.57
N ILE A 85 -4.46 4.29 -5.04
CA ILE A 85 -3.23 4.45 -4.27
C ILE A 85 -3.06 5.90 -3.89
N GLU A 86 -2.97 6.15 -2.59
CA GLU A 86 -2.74 7.48 -2.07
C GLU A 86 -1.34 7.55 -1.49
N LEU A 87 -0.55 8.52 -1.94
CA LEU A 87 0.79 8.72 -1.43
C LEU A 87 0.75 9.86 -0.41
N VAL A 88 1.16 9.53 0.81
CA VAL A 88 1.19 10.50 1.90
C VAL A 88 2.60 11.05 2.03
N GLN A 89 2.72 12.35 1.84
CA GLN A 89 4.01 13.02 1.92
C GLN A 89 4.48 13.12 3.37
N PRO A 90 5.79 13.06 3.62
CA PRO A 90 6.28 13.24 4.96
C PRO A 90 6.01 14.66 5.44
N THR A 91 5.55 14.77 6.68
CA THR A 91 5.34 16.06 7.31
C THR A 91 6.42 16.26 8.37
N ASP A 92 6.98 17.42 8.38
CA ASP A 92 8.05 17.74 9.34
C ASP A 92 7.50 18.03 10.72
#